data_f1e697aa3ea2a0e5f1f56b44f730f610
#
_entry.id   f1e697aa3ea2a0e5f1f56b44f730f610
#
_cell.length_a   1.000
_cell.length_b   1.000
_cell.length_c   1.000
_cell.angle_alpha   90.00
_cell.angle_beta   90.00
_cell.angle_gamma   90.00
#
_symmetry.space_group_name_H-M   'P 1'
#
loop_
_entity.id
_entity.type
_entity.pdbx_description
1 polymer ?
#
loop_
_entity_poly.entity_id
_entity_poly.type
_entity_poly.pdbx_seq_one_letter_code
_entity_poly.pdbx_strand_id
1 'polypeptide(L)'
;MEITEPLLKERFRALNQEIFDGQLRMPTKMSVRKMTLAAGQANYNKKRMRTTITISSCFDFTPATLDEVMIHEMIHLAHALQGHRMSHGWRFKAECRRIYKEHGIVIRVRAKHIPLKEQYKNIKIPLYEKVIYYLLTPLRIFDRIL
;
A
#
# COMPACT_ATOMS: atom_id res chain seq x y z
N MET A 1 16.08 0.69 7.52
CA MET A 1 15.73 -0.64 6.95
C MET A 1 15.70 -0.52 5.43
N GLU A 2 16.36 -1.41 4.74
CA GLU A 2 16.33 -1.48 3.28
C GLU A 2 15.12 -2.29 2.83
N ILE A 3 14.36 -1.72 1.88
CA ILE A 3 13.18 -2.39 1.32
C ILE A 3 13.61 -3.10 0.03
N THR A 4 13.43 -4.41 -0.01
CA THR A 4 13.78 -5.25 -1.16
C THR A 4 12.58 -6.11 -1.57
N GLU A 5 12.55 -6.57 -2.84
CA GLU A 5 11.48 -7.46 -3.31
C GLU A 5 11.40 -8.77 -2.53
N PRO A 6 12.51 -9.44 -2.18
CA PRO A 6 12.46 -10.63 -1.32
C PRO A 6 11.82 -10.36 0.04
N LEU A 7 12.17 -9.24 0.69
CA LEU A 7 11.56 -8.81 1.95
C LEU A 7 10.05 -8.61 1.80
N LEU A 8 9.62 -7.94 0.74
CA LEU A 8 8.18 -7.74 0.49
C LEU A 8 7.44 -9.06 0.30
N LYS A 9 8.01 -10.01 -0.42
CA LYS A 9 7.41 -11.34 -0.62
C LYS A 9 7.32 -12.13 0.70
N GLU A 10 8.35 -12.07 1.51
CA GLU A 10 8.37 -12.68 2.84
C GLU A 10 7.28 -12.08 3.73
N ARG A 11 7.23 -10.74 3.83
CA ARG A 11 6.22 -10.05 4.63
C ARG A 11 4.80 -10.31 4.12
N PHE A 12 4.60 -10.33 2.80
CA PHE A 12 3.30 -10.67 2.22
C PHE A 12 2.83 -12.05 2.68
N ARG A 13 3.68 -13.07 2.61
CA ARG A 13 3.30 -14.44 3.04
C ARG A 13 2.93 -14.49 4.51
N ALA A 14 3.74 -13.86 5.36
CA ALA A 14 3.50 -13.83 6.80
C ALA A 14 2.19 -13.12 7.14
N LEU A 15 1.98 -11.92 6.59
CA LEU A 15 0.78 -11.12 6.81
C LEU A 15 -0.47 -11.77 6.21
N ASN A 16 -0.33 -12.42 5.05
CA ASN A 16 -1.43 -13.17 4.45
C ASN A 16 -1.91 -14.29 5.37
N GLN A 17 -0.98 -15.06 5.91
CA GLN A 17 -1.32 -16.14 6.84
C GLN A 17 -1.92 -15.60 8.14
N GLU A 18 -1.34 -14.55 8.71
CA GLU A 18 -1.73 -14.00 10.00
C GLU A 18 -3.07 -13.25 9.94
N ILE A 19 -3.25 -12.40 8.93
CA ILE A 19 -4.35 -11.43 8.84
C ILE A 19 -5.48 -11.89 7.92
N PHE A 20 -5.16 -12.62 6.85
CA PHE A 20 -6.09 -13.01 5.78
C PHE A 20 -6.30 -14.51 5.66
N ASP A 21 -5.89 -15.28 6.67
CA ASP A 21 -6.02 -16.76 6.69
C ASP A 21 -5.43 -17.47 5.46
N GLY A 22 -4.40 -16.90 4.86
CA GLY A 22 -3.76 -17.42 3.67
C GLY A 22 -4.60 -17.32 2.39
N GLN A 23 -5.68 -16.56 2.40
CA GLN A 23 -6.65 -16.54 1.28
C GLN A 23 -6.21 -15.69 0.08
N LEU A 24 -5.26 -14.78 0.26
CA LEU A 24 -4.78 -13.95 -0.84
C LEU A 24 -3.76 -14.69 -1.70
N ARG A 25 -3.94 -14.62 -3.00
CA ARG A 25 -2.91 -15.06 -3.94
C ARG A 25 -1.72 -14.10 -3.89
N MET A 26 -0.50 -14.67 -4.03
CA MET A 26 0.70 -13.87 -4.23
C MET A 26 0.51 -12.93 -5.43
N PRO A 27 0.78 -11.63 -5.29
CA PRO A 27 0.73 -10.70 -6.42
C PRO A 27 1.59 -11.19 -7.58
N THR A 28 1.15 -10.93 -8.80
CA THR A 28 1.90 -11.25 -10.02
C THR A 28 3.26 -10.56 -10.01
N LYS A 29 3.31 -9.36 -9.44
CA LYS A 29 4.55 -8.60 -9.28
C LYS A 29 4.53 -7.85 -7.94
N MET A 30 5.65 -7.88 -7.26
CA MET A 30 5.97 -6.98 -6.15
C MET A 30 7.22 -6.20 -6.52
N SER A 31 7.22 -4.90 -6.27
CA SER A 31 8.33 -4.03 -6.69
C SER A 31 8.60 -2.91 -5.68
N VAL A 32 9.82 -2.41 -5.71
CA VAL A 32 10.26 -1.26 -4.95
C VAL A 32 10.53 -0.13 -5.94
N ARG A 33 9.96 1.04 -5.74
CA ARG A 33 10.15 2.21 -6.60
C ARG A 33 10.33 3.49 -5.80
N LYS A 34 10.98 4.47 -6.41
CA LYS A 34 11.04 5.84 -5.85
C LYS A 34 9.68 6.51 -6.04
N MET A 35 8.93 6.64 -4.95
CA MET A 35 7.65 7.34 -4.91
C MET A 35 7.65 8.25 -3.68
N THR A 36 7.52 9.57 -3.89
CA THR A 36 7.50 10.54 -2.78
C THR A 36 6.09 10.92 -2.36
N LEU A 37 5.10 10.66 -3.22
CA LEU A 37 3.69 10.99 -2.98
C LEU A 37 2.90 9.87 -2.30
N ALA A 38 3.35 8.63 -2.44
CA ALA A 38 2.70 7.46 -1.85
C ALA A 38 3.72 6.51 -1.23
N ALA A 39 3.39 5.93 -0.08
CA ALA A 39 4.22 4.92 0.58
C ALA A 39 4.03 3.54 -0.06
N GLY A 40 2.85 3.24 -0.56
CA GLY A 40 2.52 2.01 -1.26
C GLY A 40 1.50 2.23 -2.36
N GLN A 41 1.34 1.25 -3.21
CA GLN A 41 0.36 1.23 -4.29
C GLN A 41 -0.01 -0.20 -4.67
N ALA A 42 -1.31 -0.48 -4.75
CA ALA A 42 -1.83 -1.71 -5.29
C ALA A 42 -2.50 -1.47 -6.65
N ASN A 43 -2.30 -2.37 -7.60
CA ASN A 43 -2.96 -2.33 -8.90
C ASN A 43 -3.52 -3.71 -9.27
N TYR A 44 -4.67 -3.69 -9.92
CA TYR A 44 -5.30 -4.87 -10.48
C TYR A 44 -5.70 -4.61 -11.94
N ASN A 45 -5.09 -5.34 -12.85
CA ASN A 45 -5.48 -5.35 -14.26
C ASN A 45 -6.39 -6.56 -14.51
N LYS A 46 -7.69 -6.32 -14.55
CA LYS A 46 -8.71 -7.37 -14.71
C LYS A 46 -8.56 -8.12 -16.04
N LYS A 47 -8.25 -7.42 -17.13
CA LYS A 47 -8.11 -8.05 -18.47
C LYS A 47 -6.94 -9.04 -18.51
N ARG A 48 -5.84 -8.72 -17.86
CA ARG A 48 -4.63 -9.55 -17.83
C ARG A 48 -4.54 -10.42 -16.58
N MET A 49 -5.50 -10.31 -15.67
CA MET A 49 -5.51 -11.00 -14.36
C MET A 49 -4.21 -10.77 -13.57
N ARG A 50 -3.64 -9.56 -13.67
CA ARG A 50 -2.38 -9.19 -13.02
C ARG A 50 -2.63 -8.31 -11.82
N THR A 51 -2.02 -8.67 -10.72
CA THR A 51 -2.01 -7.90 -9.47
C THR A 51 -0.60 -7.43 -9.17
N THR A 52 -0.45 -6.19 -8.72
CA THR A 52 0.86 -5.67 -8.32
C THR A 52 0.76 -4.94 -6.98
N ILE A 53 1.79 -5.08 -6.16
CA ILE A 53 2.05 -4.22 -5.01
C ILE A 53 3.39 -3.55 -5.22
N THR A 54 3.42 -2.24 -5.08
CA THR A 54 4.64 -1.43 -5.15
C THR A 54 4.81 -0.69 -3.84
N ILE A 55 6.00 -0.77 -3.24
CA ILE A 55 6.36 -0.05 -2.02
C ILE A 55 7.42 0.99 -2.36
N SER A 56 7.30 2.15 -1.76
CA SER A 56 8.24 3.24 -1.99
C SER A 56 9.58 2.99 -1.28
N SER A 57 10.67 3.28 -1.98
CA SER A 57 12.01 3.33 -1.38
C SER A 57 12.33 4.67 -0.71
N CYS A 58 11.45 5.66 -0.84
CA CYS A 58 11.70 7.03 -0.37
C CYS A 58 11.33 7.25 1.10
N PHE A 59 10.54 6.35 1.69
CA PHE A 59 10.10 6.48 3.07
C PHE A 59 11.03 5.76 4.04
N ASP A 60 11.13 6.30 5.24
CA ASP A 60 11.89 5.71 6.33
C ASP A 60 10.99 4.78 7.15
N PHE A 61 10.88 3.54 6.66
CA PHE A 61 10.04 2.52 7.29
C PHE A 61 10.70 1.91 8.53
N THR A 62 9.88 1.69 9.55
CA THR A 62 10.12 0.66 10.57
C THR A 62 9.45 -0.64 10.13
N PRO A 63 9.77 -1.80 10.74
CA PRO A 63 9.05 -3.05 10.44
C PRO A 63 7.54 -2.91 10.61
N ALA A 64 7.08 -2.23 11.67
CA ALA A 64 5.65 -2.01 11.92
C ALA A 64 4.98 -1.13 10.87
N THR A 65 5.62 -0.06 10.42
CA THR A 65 5.05 0.83 9.39
C THR A 65 5.10 0.20 8.01
N LEU A 66 6.08 -0.64 7.70
CA LEU A 66 6.09 -1.43 6.49
C LEU A 66 4.91 -2.41 6.46
N ASP A 67 4.69 -3.13 7.55
CA ASP A 67 3.56 -4.06 7.68
C ASP A 67 2.22 -3.32 7.55
N GLU A 68 2.08 -2.15 8.16
CA GLU A 68 0.87 -1.32 8.02
C GLU A 68 0.60 -1.00 6.55
N VAL A 69 1.60 -0.53 5.81
CA VAL A 69 1.44 -0.20 4.39
C VAL A 69 1.17 -1.46 3.56
N MET A 70 1.87 -2.55 3.83
CA MET A 70 1.63 -3.83 3.15
C MET A 70 0.18 -4.31 3.36
N ILE A 71 -0.33 -4.30 4.58
CA ILE A 71 -1.71 -4.68 4.89
C ILE A 71 -2.70 -3.77 4.17
N HIS A 72 -2.45 -2.45 4.15
CA HIS A 72 -3.26 -1.48 3.43
C HIS A 72 -3.42 -1.87 1.95
N GLU A 73 -2.32 -2.16 1.28
CA GLU A 73 -2.34 -2.58 -0.13
C GLU A 73 -2.97 -3.97 -0.32
N MET A 74 -2.78 -4.88 0.62
CA MET A 74 -3.41 -6.19 0.61
C MET A 74 -4.93 -6.11 0.74
N ILE A 75 -5.47 -5.19 1.55
CA ILE A 75 -6.92 -4.92 1.63
C ILE A 75 -7.44 -4.49 0.26
N HIS A 76 -6.75 -3.58 -0.42
CA HIS A 76 -7.14 -3.14 -1.76
C HIS A 76 -7.16 -4.30 -2.76
N LEU A 77 -6.15 -5.16 -2.76
CA LEU A 77 -6.14 -6.34 -3.62
C LEU A 77 -7.26 -7.31 -3.29
N ALA A 78 -7.52 -7.57 -2.02
CA ALA A 78 -8.62 -8.43 -1.59
C ALA A 78 -9.96 -7.93 -2.14
N HIS A 79 -10.22 -6.64 -2.00
CA HIS A 79 -11.45 -6.03 -2.50
C HIS A 79 -11.54 -6.07 -4.03
N ALA A 80 -10.45 -5.78 -4.74
CA ALA A 80 -10.42 -5.84 -6.19
C ALA A 80 -10.69 -7.24 -6.73
N LEU A 81 -10.11 -8.27 -6.12
CA LEU A 81 -10.33 -9.68 -6.49
C LEU A 81 -11.76 -10.14 -6.19
N GLN A 82 -12.44 -9.51 -5.24
CA GLN A 82 -13.86 -9.72 -4.95
C GLN A 82 -14.80 -8.93 -5.86
N GLY A 83 -14.27 -8.16 -6.82
CA GLY A 83 -15.04 -7.31 -7.72
C GLY A 83 -15.45 -5.97 -7.14
N HIS A 84 -14.93 -5.57 -5.98
CA HIS A 84 -15.19 -4.28 -5.37
C HIS A 84 -14.21 -3.20 -5.84
N ARG A 85 -14.63 -1.94 -5.70
CA ARG A 85 -13.73 -0.81 -5.95
C ARG A 85 -12.60 -0.80 -4.93
N MET A 86 -11.40 -0.50 -5.41
CA MET A 86 -10.24 -0.23 -4.56
C MET A 86 -10.34 1.22 -4.05
N SER A 87 -11.11 1.43 -3.00
CA SER A 87 -11.35 2.74 -2.40
C SER A 87 -11.16 2.68 -0.88
N HIS A 88 -11.11 3.83 -0.22
CA HIS A 88 -11.09 3.94 1.24
C HIS A 88 -12.49 4.14 1.83
N GLY A 89 -13.51 3.60 1.16
CA GLY A 89 -14.89 3.66 1.58
C GLY A 89 -15.21 2.75 2.78
N TRP A 90 -16.49 2.46 2.96
CA TRP A 90 -16.97 1.72 4.13
C TRP A 90 -16.41 0.30 4.24
N ARG A 91 -16.19 -0.40 3.09
CA ARG A 91 -15.58 -1.75 3.09
C ARG A 91 -14.15 -1.73 3.60
N PHE A 92 -13.35 -0.78 3.12
CA PHE A 92 -11.97 -0.60 3.59
C PHE A 92 -11.93 -0.30 5.09
N LYS A 93 -12.76 0.63 5.55
CA LYS A 93 -12.84 1.00 6.97
C LYS A 93 -13.34 -0.15 7.85
N ALA A 94 -14.28 -0.95 7.35
CA ALA A 94 -14.76 -2.15 8.05
C ALA A 94 -13.63 -3.18 8.23
N GLU A 95 -12.82 -3.39 7.20
CA GLU A 95 -11.67 -4.29 7.26
C GLU A 95 -10.58 -3.77 8.21
N CYS A 96 -10.31 -2.47 8.20
CA CYS A 96 -9.41 -1.85 9.18
C CYS A 96 -9.88 -2.07 10.62
N ARG A 97 -11.19 -1.95 10.88
CA ARG A 97 -11.76 -2.23 12.22
C ARG A 97 -11.62 -3.70 12.61
N ARG A 98 -11.87 -4.62 11.68
CA ARG A 98 -11.66 -6.06 11.91
C ARG A 98 -10.22 -6.34 12.33
N ILE A 99 -9.27 -5.86 11.54
CA ILE A 99 -7.84 -6.05 11.80
C ILE A 99 -7.42 -5.45 13.14
N TYR A 100 -7.90 -4.27 13.46
CA TYR A 100 -7.64 -3.67 14.78
C TYR A 100 -8.21 -4.53 15.92
N LYS A 101 -9.45 -5.00 15.78
CA LYS A 101 -10.12 -5.80 16.81
C LYS A 101 -9.42 -7.15 17.02
N GLU A 102 -8.99 -7.81 15.95
CA GLU A 102 -8.42 -9.16 16.00
C GLU A 102 -6.91 -9.16 16.27
N HIS A 103 -6.19 -8.15 15.80
CA HIS A 103 -4.72 -8.12 15.82
C HIS A 103 -4.12 -6.91 16.51
N GLY A 104 -4.91 -5.90 16.89
CA GLY A 104 -4.42 -4.67 17.49
C GLY A 104 -3.64 -3.75 16.54
N ILE A 105 -3.69 -4.01 15.23
CA ILE A 105 -2.95 -3.24 14.22
C ILE A 105 -3.83 -2.11 13.71
N VAL A 106 -3.32 -0.87 13.79
CA VAL A 106 -3.98 0.32 13.25
C VAL A 106 -3.57 0.50 11.79
N ILE A 107 -4.54 0.46 10.88
CA ILE A 107 -4.32 0.72 9.46
C ILE A 107 -4.88 2.11 9.12
N ARG A 108 -4.01 3.01 8.74
CA ARG A 108 -4.37 4.39 8.37
C ARG A 108 -4.60 4.52 6.88
N VAL A 109 -5.50 5.43 6.50
CA VAL A 109 -5.77 5.74 5.10
C VAL A 109 -4.60 6.49 4.46
N ARG A 110 -3.85 7.26 5.24
CA ARG A 110 -2.75 8.12 4.78
C ARG A 110 -1.45 7.84 5.52
N ALA A 111 -0.34 7.90 4.80
CA ALA A 111 1.00 7.62 5.33
C ALA A 111 1.69 8.85 5.94
N LYS A 112 0.95 9.84 6.43
CA LYS A 112 1.53 11.10 6.97
C LYS A 112 2.46 10.88 8.17
N HIS A 113 2.24 9.81 8.92
CA HIS A 113 3.05 9.44 10.09
C HIS A 113 4.36 8.74 9.73
N ILE A 114 4.55 8.36 8.46
CA ILE A 114 5.77 7.71 7.99
C ILE A 114 6.65 8.79 7.33
N PRO A 115 7.81 9.10 7.90
CA PRO A 115 8.66 10.15 7.35
C PRO A 115 9.32 9.74 6.03
N LEU A 116 9.58 10.71 5.16
CA LEU A 116 10.51 10.51 4.07
C LEU A 116 11.94 10.42 4.60
N LYS A 117 12.77 9.64 3.93
CA LYS A 117 14.22 9.65 4.16
C LYS A 117 14.77 11.05 3.90
N GLU A 118 15.83 11.43 4.60
CA GLU A 118 16.37 12.79 4.61
C GLU A 118 16.61 13.34 3.19
N GLN A 119 17.19 12.52 2.29
CA GLN A 119 17.49 12.93 0.92
C GLN A 119 16.26 13.27 0.07
N TYR A 120 15.06 12.89 0.51
CA TYR A 120 13.80 13.14 -0.22
C TYR A 120 12.90 14.20 0.42
N LYS A 121 13.24 14.72 1.60
CA LYS A 121 12.40 15.68 2.34
C LYS A 121 12.23 17.01 1.62
N ASN A 122 13.25 17.49 0.91
CA ASN A 122 13.30 18.80 0.28
C ASN A 122 13.00 18.77 -1.23
N ILE A 123 12.55 17.65 -1.76
CA ILE A 123 12.19 17.58 -3.18
C ILE A 123 10.91 18.38 -3.40
N LYS A 124 11.02 19.49 -4.14
CA LYS A 124 9.88 20.25 -4.62
C LYS A 124 9.27 19.52 -5.80
N ILE A 125 8.09 18.94 -5.58
CA ILE A 125 7.33 18.31 -6.67
C ILE A 125 6.56 19.43 -7.37
N PRO A 126 6.76 19.65 -8.68
CA PRO A 126 6.00 20.64 -9.43
C PRO A 126 4.49 20.38 -9.33
N LEU A 127 3.71 21.46 -9.30
CA LEU A 127 2.24 21.35 -9.16
C LEU A 127 1.61 20.51 -10.26
N TYR A 128 2.12 20.61 -11.50
CA TYR A 128 1.62 19.83 -12.63
C TYR A 128 1.83 18.33 -12.43
N GLU A 129 2.94 17.90 -11.84
CA GLU A 129 3.17 16.47 -11.53
C GLU A 129 2.20 15.96 -10.48
N LYS A 130 1.89 16.78 -9.47
CA LYS A 130 0.87 16.45 -8.48
C LYS A 130 -0.50 16.30 -9.14
N VAL A 131 -0.86 17.24 -10.02
CA VAL A 131 -2.14 17.21 -10.75
C VAL A 131 -2.21 15.98 -11.65
N ILE A 132 -1.16 15.67 -12.42
CA ILE A 132 -1.08 14.48 -13.27
C ILE A 132 -1.22 13.21 -12.42
N TYR A 133 -0.51 13.15 -11.29
CA TYR A 133 -0.60 12.04 -10.36
C TYR A 133 -2.05 11.80 -9.90
N TYR A 134 -2.76 12.85 -9.47
CA TYR A 134 -4.16 12.73 -9.04
C TYR A 134 -5.14 12.40 -10.17
N LEU A 135 -4.91 12.91 -11.37
CA LEU A 135 -5.78 12.63 -12.52
C LEU A 135 -5.58 11.22 -13.09
N LEU A 136 -4.34 10.73 -13.14
CA LEU A 136 -4.02 9.44 -13.74
C LEU A 136 -4.03 8.28 -12.75
N THR A 137 -3.99 8.59 -11.45
CA THR A 137 -4.00 7.58 -10.41
C THR A 137 -5.40 7.51 -9.82
N PRO A 138 -6.18 6.48 -10.10
CA PRO A 138 -7.47 6.30 -9.45
C PRO A 138 -7.26 6.22 -7.93
N LEU A 139 -8.27 6.59 -7.15
CA LEU A 139 -8.35 6.70 -5.67
C LEU A 139 -7.80 5.51 -4.84
N ARG A 140 -6.70 4.92 -5.27
CA ARG A 140 -6.17 3.63 -4.82
C ARG A 140 -4.86 3.72 -4.07
N ILE A 141 -4.41 4.93 -3.79
CA ILE A 141 -3.06 5.14 -3.30
C ILE A 141 -3.08 5.55 -1.85
N PHE A 142 -2.19 4.95 -1.09
CA PHE A 142 -1.87 5.33 0.26
C PHE A 142 -1.12 6.66 0.22
N ASP A 143 -1.88 7.72 0.24
CA ASP A 143 -1.43 9.04 -0.14
C ASP A 143 -0.90 9.85 1.05
N ARG A 144 0.20 10.56 0.83
CA ARG A 144 0.81 11.42 1.84
C ARG A 144 0.32 12.88 1.76
N ILE A 145 -0.26 13.29 0.64
CA ILE A 145 -0.40 14.73 0.32
C ILE A 145 -1.68 15.35 0.86
N LEU A 146 -2.65 14.58 1.18
CA LEU A 146 -3.88 15.11 1.76
C LEU A 146 -3.96 14.72 3.25
#